data_647f27883a61aa611488325698113c84
#
_entry.id   647f27883a61aa611488325698113c84
#
_cell.length_a   1.000
_cell.length_b   1.000
_cell.length_c   1.000
_cell.angle_alpha   90.00
_cell.angle_beta   90.00
_cell.angle_gamma   90.00
#
_symmetry.space_group_name_H-M   'P 1'
#
loop_
_entity.id
_entity.type
_entity.pdbx_description
1 polymer ?
#
loop_
_entity_poly.entity_id
_entity_poly.type
_entity_poly.pdbx_seq_one_letter_code
_entity_poly.pdbx_strand_id
1 'polypeptide(L)'
;MKKRIAFVHNAMWEMYNFRGELLQELKAKGYEITVICPPDEKNAHYFTDLGIKLLTVPMSRKGTNIKEDVQLVKNLFKVYKKEKFDLVFHYTIKPNIYGTLAAKLAGIKSIAITTGLGYVFLHNNITSLIAKFMYKFSLAFANEVWFLNDDDMNIFLDKDLITERQAFKLPSEGINTKRFVPKEKNRKDSKTVFLMIARVLYDKGFNEYLEAAKLIKAQRNDVEFQLLGAIDSGNPSGVPQSVVEDAVSNGFINYLGTTSDVLPIIREADCMVLPSYREGISRVLMEAASMEKPIIATNVTGCREVINDGETGFLCKAKSPVDLAHKMAKIINMTEKEKVIMGQKGRVKVIEEMDLEKIIDIYDYKIAAVLGEEEGITVDLQDLISLRKTKKI
;
A
#
# COMPACT_ATOMS: atom_id res chain seq x y z
N MET A 1 1.10 26.46 20.05
CA MET A 1 2.14 26.34 18.99
C MET A 1 1.70 25.23 18.05
N LYS A 2 2.02 25.34 16.75
CA LYS A 2 1.73 24.27 15.79
C LYS A 2 2.53 23.03 16.17
N LYS A 3 1.92 21.83 16.13
CA LYS A 3 2.62 20.57 16.36
C LYS A 3 3.50 20.22 15.17
N ARG A 4 4.71 19.79 15.45
CA ARG A 4 5.77 19.46 14.48
C ARG A 4 5.83 17.96 14.30
N ILE A 5 5.33 17.49 13.17
CA ILE A 5 5.19 16.07 12.86
C ILE A 5 6.16 15.70 11.73
N ALA A 6 6.97 14.66 11.95
CA ALA A 6 7.85 14.15 10.91
C ALA A 6 7.38 12.82 10.36
N PHE A 7 7.61 12.61 9.05
CA PHE A 7 7.33 11.37 8.34
C PHE A 7 8.63 10.86 7.71
N VAL A 8 9.08 9.68 8.11
CA VAL A 8 10.38 9.11 7.70
C VAL A 8 10.17 7.89 6.84
N HIS A 9 10.75 7.88 5.65
CA HIS A 9 10.64 6.77 4.69
C HIS A 9 11.97 6.54 3.95
N ASN A 10 12.26 5.31 3.57
CA ASN A 10 13.48 4.96 2.85
C ASN A 10 13.42 5.14 1.33
N ALA A 11 12.33 5.73 0.80
CA ALA A 11 12.15 6.04 -0.61
C ALA A 11 11.26 7.28 -0.77
N MET A 12 11.79 8.31 -1.40
CA MET A 12 11.12 9.61 -1.53
C MET A 12 9.88 9.52 -2.43
N TRP A 13 9.99 8.85 -3.57
CA TRP A 13 8.88 8.67 -4.48
C TRP A 13 7.71 7.89 -3.84
N GLU A 14 8.01 6.83 -3.08
CA GLU A 14 6.98 6.05 -2.39
C GLU A 14 6.27 6.87 -1.31
N MET A 15 7.01 7.73 -0.58
CA MET A 15 6.43 8.65 0.38
C MET A 15 5.45 9.62 -0.30
N TYR A 16 5.85 10.22 -1.41
CA TYR A 16 4.99 11.14 -2.15
C TYR A 16 3.77 10.41 -2.76
N ASN A 17 4.02 9.34 -3.51
CA ASN A 17 2.99 8.67 -4.29
C ASN A 17 1.87 8.05 -3.42
N PHE A 18 2.23 7.54 -2.24
CA PHE A 18 1.25 6.91 -1.36
C PHE A 18 0.69 7.85 -0.28
N ARG A 19 1.42 8.92 0.08
CA ARG A 19 1.09 9.75 1.24
C ARG A 19 1.08 11.25 0.98
N GLY A 20 1.38 11.69 -0.25
CA GLY A 20 1.41 13.11 -0.59
C GLY A 20 0.11 13.84 -0.24
N GLU A 21 -1.05 13.26 -0.58
CA GLU A 21 -2.36 13.82 -0.26
C GLU A 21 -2.63 13.82 1.26
N LEU A 22 -2.30 12.75 1.98
CA LEU A 22 -2.38 12.68 3.45
C LEU A 22 -1.56 13.79 4.11
N LEU A 23 -0.32 14.00 3.65
CA LEU A 23 0.57 15.02 4.20
C LEU A 23 0.06 16.44 3.96
N GLN A 24 -0.54 16.70 2.78
CA GLN A 24 -1.18 17.96 2.48
C GLN A 24 -2.37 18.26 3.40
N GLU A 25 -3.24 17.28 3.60
CA GLU A 25 -4.42 17.42 4.44
C GLU A 25 -4.05 17.61 5.92
N LEU A 26 -3.07 16.86 6.43
CA LEU A 26 -2.56 17.09 7.79
C LEU A 26 -1.95 18.50 7.94
N LYS A 27 -1.24 19.00 6.91
CA LYS A 27 -0.75 20.37 6.90
C LYS A 27 -1.91 21.38 6.89
N ALA A 28 -2.98 21.12 6.12
CA ALA A 28 -4.18 21.97 6.08
C ALA A 28 -4.91 21.98 7.44
N LYS A 29 -4.89 20.88 8.20
CA LYS A 29 -5.37 20.80 9.58
C LYS A 29 -4.50 21.57 10.59
N GLY A 30 -3.37 22.13 10.17
CA GLY A 30 -2.55 23.03 10.97
C GLY A 30 -1.25 22.44 11.52
N TYR A 31 -0.92 21.19 11.21
CA TYR A 31 0.35 20.57 11.57
C TYR A 31 1.52 21.15 10.78
N GLU A 32 2.68 21.26 11.39
CA GLU A 32 3.95 21.55 10.70
C GLU A 32 4.57 20.23 10.25
N ILE A 33 4.40 19.91 8.97
CA ILE A 33 4.81 18.62 8.40
C ILE A 33 6.24 18.70 7.86
N THR A 34 7.08 17.73 8.24
CA THR A 34 8.42 17.51 7.69
C THR A 34 8.55 16.09 7.17
N VAL A 35 9.05 15.93 5.95
CA VAL A 35 9.40 14.63 5.38
C VAL A 35 10.91 14.40 5.49
N ILE A 36 11.30 13.19 5.87
CA ILE A 36 12.71 12.77 5.97
C ILE A 36 12.92 11.53 5.12
N CYS A 37 13.68 11.66 4.04
CA CYS A 37 13.96 10.59 3.08
C CYS A 37 15.46 10.60 2.69
N PRO A 38 15.95 9.51 2.04
CA PRO A 38 17.27 9.59 1.39
C PRO A 38 17.26 10.63 0.27
N PRO A 39 18.43 11.18 -0.10
CA PRO A 39 18.54 12.11 -1.24
C PRO A 39 18.00 11.48 -2.52
N ASP A 40 17.13 12.22 -3.23
CA ASP A 40 16.56 11.85 -4.52
C ASP A 40 16.19 13.13 -5.27
N GLU A 41 17.14 13.63 -6.08
CA GLU A 41 16.99 14.90 -6.81
C GLU A 41 15.81 14.88 -7.78
N LYS A 42 15.53 13.71 -8.36
CA LYS A 42 14.43 13.55 -9.32
C LYS A 42 13.05 13.79 -8.67
N ASN A 43 12.89 13.41 -7.42
CA ASN A 43 11.58 13.42 -6.74
C ASN A 43 11.48 14.49 -5.64
N ALA A 44 12.54 15.25 -5.35
CA ALA A 44 12.55 16.25 -4.29
C ALA A 44 11.53 17.37 -4.50
N HIS A 45 11.30 17.77 -5.77
CA HIS A 45 10.36 18.83 -6.13
C HIS A 45 8.93 18.54 -5.68
N TYR A 46 8.51 17.30 -5.61
CA TYR A 46 7.15 16.93 -5.18
C TYR A 46 6.77 17.51 -3.80
N PHE A 47 7.72 17.54 -2.86
CA PHE A 47 7.45 18.07 -1.51
C PHE A 47 7.57 19.59 -1.46
N THR A 48 8.49 20.18 -2.22
CA THR A 48 8.61 21.64 -2.32
C THR A 48 7.37 22.23 -2.96
N ASP A 49 6.80 21.61 -3.99
CA ASP A 49 5.59 22.04 -4.66
C ASP A 49 4.37 21.97 -3.72
N LEU A 50 4.33 21.01 -2.80
CA LEU A 50 3.34 20.93 -1.72
C LEU A 50 3.63 21.92 -0.58
N GLY A 51 4.75 22.62 -0.60
CA GLY A 51 5.22 23.48 0.49
C GLY A 51 5.47 22.69 1.78
N ILE A 52 5.88 21.41 1.68
CA ILE A 52 6.23 20.53 2.79
C ILE A 52 7.75 20.57 2.96
N LYS A 53 8.21 20.74 4.21
CA LYS A 53 9.64 20.72 4.52
C LYS A 53 10.23 19.34 4.24
N LEU A 54 11.26 19.29 3.39
CA LEU A 54 12.02 18.07 3.09
C LEU A 54 13.40 18.14 3.72
N LEU A 55 13.77 17.10 4.46
CA LEU A 55 15.11 16.88 4.98
C LEU A 55 15.67 15.57 4.41
N THR A 56 16.93 15.58 4.02
CA THR A 56 17.56 14.38 3.46
C THR A 56 18.53 13.75 4.44
N VAL A 57 18.36 12.44 4.65
CA VAL A 57 19.24 11.60 5.45
C VAL A 57 19.64 10.38 4.64
N PRO A 58 20.92 10.12 4.40
CA PRO A 58 21.36 8.94 3.67
C PRO A 58 20.83 7.66 4.34
N MET A 59 20.16 6.83 3.55
CA MET A 59 19.51 5.62 4.04
C MET A 59 19.44 4.60 2.89
N SER A 60 20.08 3.45 3.05
CA SER A 60 20.02 2.39 2.06
C SER A 60 18.67 1.66 2.10
N ARG A 61 18.12 1.36 0.93
CA ARG A 61 16.82 0.60 0.83
C ARG A 61 17.00 -0.87 1.19
N LYS A 62 18.18 -1.43 0.96
CA LYS A 62 18.53 -2.85 1.16
C LYS A 62 19.90 -2.96 1.86
N GLY A 63 20.16 -4.14 2.44
CA GLY A 63 21.46 -4.43 3.05
C GLY A 63 21.47 -4.32 4.58
N THR A 64 22.44 -4.99 5.18
CA THR A 64 22.64 -5.16 6.63
C THR A 64 24.04 -4.68 7.03
N ASN A 65 24.44 -3.51 6.57
CA ASN A 65 25.75 -2.92 6.92
C ASN A 65 25.61 -2.21 8.27
N ILE A 66 26.16 -2.80 9.33
CA ILE A 66 26.09 -2.30 10.70
C ILE A 66 26.64 -0.87 10.82
N LYS A 67 27.73 -0.53 10.09
CA LYS A 67 28.31 0.82 10.14
C LYS A 67 27.35 1.87 9.56
N GLU A 68 26.73 1.56 8.42
CA GLU A 68 25.70 2.43 7.82
C GLU A 68 24.49 2.58 8.74
N ASP A 69 24.05 1.50 9.37
CA ASP A 69 22.90 1.49 10.25
C ASP A 69 23.13 2.30 11.54
N VAL A 70 24.32 2.18 12.15
CA VAL A 70 24.72 3.05 13.28
C VAL A 70 24.82 4.52 12.84
N GLN A 71 25.36 4.77 11.64
CA GLN A 71 25.43 6.14 11.12
C GLN A 71 24.04 6.72 10.86
N LEU A 72 23.09 5.89 10.38
CA LEU A 72 21.68 6.29 10.20
C LEU A 72 21.04 6.72 11.54
N VAL A 73 21.21 5.93 12.61
CA VAL A 73 20.73 6.32 13.95
C VAL A 73 21.31 7.67 14.37
N LYS A 74 22.63 7.86 14.21
CA LYS A 74 23.30 9.12 14.58
C LYS A 74 22.77 10.31 13.78
N ASN A 75 22.57 10.13 12.46
CA ASN A 75 22.08 11.18 11.59
C ASN A 75 20.62 11.55 11.93
N LEU A 76 19.74 10.58 12.11
CA LEU A 76 18.35 10.80 12.53
C LEU A 76 18.28 11.45 13.91
N PHE A 77 19.07 10.99 14.86
CA PHE A 77 19.15 11.60 16.19
C PHE A 77 19.53 13.11 16.13
N LYS A 78 20.57 13.45 15.33
CA LYS A 78 20.96 14.87 15.15
C LYS A 78 19.82 15.70 14.56
N VAL A 79 19.14 15.18 13.52
CA VAL A 79 17.98 15.83 12.91
C VAL A 79 16.86 16.01 13.94
N TYR A 80 16.51 14.97 14.67
CA TYR A 80 15.44 15.01 15.67
C TYR A 80 15.71 16.01 16.79
N LYS A 81 16.95 16.03 17.32
CA LYS A 81 17.35 17.02 18.33
C LYS A 81 17.31 18.46 17.83
N LYS A 82 17.74 18.68 16.58
CA LYS A 82 17.75 20.02 15.95
C LYS A 82 16.33 20.50 15.69
N GLU A 83 15.49 19.65 15.09
CA GLU A 83 14.15 20.01 14.63
C GLU A 83 13.10 19.98 15.74
N LYS A 84 13.32 19.23 16.86
CA LYS A 84 12.43 19.16 18.03
C LYS A 84 11.01 18.77 17.64
N PHE A 85 10.83 17.67 16.93
CA PHE A 85 9.51 17.15 16.57
C PHE A 85 8.73 16.73 17.82
N ASP A 86 7.40 16.88 17.78
CA ASP A 86 6.50 16.38 18.81
C ASP A 86 6.24 14.87 18.61
N LEU A 87 6.12 14.44 17.35
CA LEU A 87 5.87 13.04 16.97
C LEU A 87 6.54 12.72 15.63
N VAL A 88 7.05 11.50 15.51
CA VAL A 88 7.64 10.98 14.27
C VAL A 88 6.95 9.69 13.85
N PHE A 89 6.51 9.64 12.60
CA PHE A 89 6.03 8.44 11.92
C PHE A 89 7.16 7.79 11.13
N HIS A 90 7.39 6.51 11.36
CA HIS A 90 8.39 5.72 10.64
C HIS A 90 7.72 4.71 9.73
N TYR A 91 8.17 4.61 8.49
CA TYR A 91 7.68 3.66 7.49
C TYR A 91 8.81 2.78 7.00
N THR A 92 8.51 1.52 6.74
CA THR A 92 9.46 0.52 6.27
C THR A 92 10.49 0.08 7.34
N ILE A 93 11.22 -1.00 7.03
CA ILE A 93 12.04 -1.73 8.01
C ILE A 93 13.09 -0.85 8.70
N LYS A 94 13.92 -0.15 7.91
CA LYS A 94 15.03 0.64 8.49
C LYS A 94 14.57 1.83 9.32
N PRO A 95 13.63 2.67 8.86
CA PRO A 95 13.04 3.71 9.71
C PRO A 95 12.33 3.16 10.94
N ASN A 96 11.58 2.05 10.82
CA ASN A 96 10.90 1.44 11.97
C ASN A 96 11.90 1.01 13.05
N ILE A 97 13.05 0.44 12.68
CA ILE A 97 14.08 0.01 13.63
C ILE A 97 14.92 1.21 14.09
N TYR A 98 15.64 1.82 13.18
CA TYR A 98 16.69 2.80 13.52
C TYR A 98 16.12 4.19 13.80
N GLY A 99 15.02 4.56 13.16
CA GLY A 99 14.29 5.80 13.44
C GLY A 99 13.64 5.78 14.83
N THR A 100 13.02 4.67 15.23
CA THR A 100 12.45 4.51 16.57
C THR A 100 13.52 4.61 17.65
N LEU A 101 14.68 3.98 17.45
CA LEU A 101 15.83 4.13 18.36
C LEU A 101 16.32 5.58 18.46
N ALA A 102 16.44 6.25 17.32
CA ALA A 102 16.84 7.66 17.28
C ALA A 102 15.82 8.57 17.98
N ALA A 103 14.52 8.31 17.79
CA ALA A 103 13.44 9.04 18.46
C ALA A 103 13.49 8.85 19.98
N LYS A 104 13.67 7.61 20.46
CA LYS A 104 13.86 7.31 21.87
C LYS A 104 15.03 8.09 22.47
N LEU A 105 16.20 8.05 21.80
CA LEU A 105 17.39 8.78 22.25
C LEU A 105 17.18 10.30 22.26
N ALA A 106 16.36 10.81 21.33
CA ALA A 106 16.02 12.22 21.25
C ALA A 106 14.94 12.65 22.27
N GLY A 107 14.25 11.70 22.92
CA GLY A 107 13.10 11.97 23.80
C GLY A 107 11.82 12.34 23.05
N ILE A 108 11.65 11.85 21.81
CA ILE A 108 10.52 12.17 20.93
C ILE A 108 9.59 10.95 20.84
N LYS A 109 8.29 11.19 20.85
CA LYS A 109 7.28 10.15 20.64
C LYS A 109 7.34 9.63 19.21
N SER A 110 7.08 8.33 19.01
CA SER A 110 7.14 7.74 17.67
C SER A 110 6.09 6.66 17.45
N ILE A 111 5.65 6.57 16.21
CA ILE A 111 4.76 5.52 15.68
C ILE A 111 5.49 4.82 14.54
N ALA A 112 5.56 3.50 14.61
CA ALA A 112 6.15 2.67 13.56
C ALA A 112 5.04 2.05 12.70
N ILE A 113 5.10 2.23 11.38
CA ILE A 113 4.07 1.73 10.46
C ILE A 113 4.64 0.62 9.60
N THR A 114 4.05 -0.56 9.70
CA THR A 114 4.41 -1.74 8.91
C THR A 114 3.49 -1.83 7.69
N THR A 115 4.01 -1.44 6.53
CA THR A 115 3.26 -1.41 5.26
C THR A 115 3.26 -2.76 4.53
N GLY A 116 3.61 -3.80 5.21
CA GLY A 116 3.72 -5.18 4.76
C GLY A 116 4.97 -5.85 5.31
N LEU A 117 4.89 -7.16 5.53
CA LEU A 117 6.05 -7.93 5.98
C LEU A 117 7.04 -8.07 4.83
N GLY A 118 8.21 -7.50 4.98
CA GLY A 118 9.30 -7.68 4.05
C GLY A 118 9.87 -9.12 4.08
N TYR A 119 10.81 -9.39 3.20
CA TYR A 119 11.56 -10.66 3.07
C TYR A 119 11.99 -11.29 4.40
N VAL A 120 12.33 -10.46 5.38
CA VAL A 120 12.79 -10.84 6.72
C VAL A 120 11.81 -11.73 7.48
N PHE A 121 10.52 -11.55 7.30
CA PHE A 121 9.49 -12.34 8.00
C PHE A 121 9.08 -13.61 7.24
N LEU A 122 9.38 -13.66 5.94
CA LEU A 122 9.03 -14.78 5.07
C LEU A 122 10.10 -15.88 5.06
N HIS A 123 11.29 -15.58 5.58
CA HIS A 123 12.42 -16.50 5.59
C HIS A 123 12.97 -16.70 7.01
N ASN A 124 13.56 -17.89 7.25
CA ASN A 124 14.19 -18.26 8.52
C ASN A 124 15.70 -18.42 8.36
N ASN A 125 16.36 -17.32 8.01
CA ASN A 125 17.83 -17.27 7.96
C ASN A 125 18.40 -16.37 9.07
N ILE A 126 19.72 -16.36 9.24
CA ILE A 126 20.40 -15.57 10.29
C ILE A 126 20.06 -14.09 10.19
N THR A 127 20.02 -13.53 8.98
CA THR A 127 19.65 -12.12 8.74
C THR A 127 18.23 -11.83 9.23
N SER A 128 17.29 -12.76 8.99
CA SER A 128 15.91 -12.64 9.46
C SER A 128 15.82 -12.70 11.00
N LEU A 129 16.63 -13.54 11.64
CA LEU A 129 16.68 -13.63 13.09
C LEU A 129 17.21 -12.33 13.72
N ILE A 130 18.31 -11.81 13.20
CA ILE A 130 18.88 -10.52 13.63
C ILE A 130 17.87 -9.39 13.46
N ALA A 131 17.21 -9.32 12.31
CA ALA A 131 16.23 -8.26 12.07
C ALA A 131 14.99 -8.40 12.98
N LYS A 132 14.49 -9.60 13.26
CA LYS A 132 13.41 -9.82 14.24
C LYS A 132 13.83 -9.38 15.64
N PHE A 133 15.06 -9.70 16.07
CA PHE A 133 15.60 -9.23 17.33
C PHE A 133 15.70 -7.70 17.38
N MET A 134 16.21 -7.07 16.32
CA MET A 134 16.27 -5.61 16.21
C MET A 134 14.89 -4.96 16.23
N TYR A 135 13.89 -5.58 15.57
CA TYR A 135 12.50 -5.14 15.65
C TYR A 135 12.00 -5.18 17.10
N LYS A 136 12.11 -6.33 17.78
CA LYS A 136 11.66 -6.48 19.17
C LYS A 136 12.28 -5.40 20.07
N PHE A 137 13.61 -5.24 19.98
CA PHE A 137 14.33 -4.25 20.78
C PHE A 137 13.91 -2.81 20.49
N SER A 138 13.76 -2.46 19.20
CA SER A 138 13.45 -1.09 18.79
C SER A 138 12.00 -0.72 19.04
N LEU A 139 11.07 -1.60 18.67
CA LEU A 139 9.63 -1.33 18.78
C LEU A 139 9.15 -1.28 20.23
N ALA A 140 9.90 -1.85 21.20
CA ALA A 140 9.64 -1.64 22.62
C ALA A 140 9.63 -0.15 23.03
N PHE A 141 10.23 0.73 22.24
CA PHE A 141 10.27 2.18 22.46
C PHE A 141 9.25 2.96 21.64
N ALA A 142 8.55 2.33 20.69
CA ALA A 142 7.48 2.97 19.94
C ALA A 142 6.24 3.18 20.83
N ASN A 143 5.55 4.30 20.67
CA ASN A 143 4.27 4.53 21.33
C ASN A 143 3.19 3.60 20.76
N GLU A 144 3.15 3.47 19.45
CA GLU A 144 2.28 2.53 18.74
C GLU A 144 3.02 1.91 17.55
N VAL A 145 2.55 0.74 17.13
CA VAL A 145 2.98 0.03 15.93
C VAL A 145 1.75 -0.27 15.08
N TRP A 146 1.71 0.31 13.89
CA TRP A 146 0.55 0.22 13.00
C TRP A 146 0.74 -0.82 11.90
N PHE A 147 -0.34 -1.50 11.58
CA PHE A 147 -0.41 -2.54 10.56
C PHE A 147 -1.57 -2.25 9.61
N LEU A 148 -1.47 -2.71 8.37
CA LEU A 148 -2.52 -2.55 7.36
C LEU A 148 -3.45 -3.77 7.26
N ASN A 149 -3.16 -4.84 7.99
CA ASN A 149 -3.93 -6.07 8.01
C ASN A 149 -3.70 -6.84 9.32
N ASP A 150 -4.64 -7.72 9.65
CA ASP A 150 -4.59 -8.52 10.88
C ASP A 150 -3.49 -9.58 10.85
N ASP A 151 -3.19 -10.18 9.70
CA ASP A 151 -2.18 -11.23 9.60
C ASP A 151 -0.79 -10.72 9.99
N ASP A 152 -0.41 -9.53 9.50
CA ASP A 152 0.88 -8.92 9.82
C ASP A 152 0.93 -8.53 11.31
N MET A 153 -0.17 -7.99 11.85
CA MET A 153 -0.29 -7.64 13.25
C MET A 153 -0.15 -8.88 14.14
N ASN A 154 -0.88 -9.94 13.83
CA ASN A 154 -0.84 -11.19 14.60
C ASN A 154 0.56 -11.84 14.58
N ILE A 155 1.26 -11.81 13.44
CA ILE A 155 2.66 -12.30 13.37
C ILE A 155 3.57 -11.55 14.36
N PHE A 156 3.37 -10.24 14.55
CA PHE A 156 4.17 -9.48 15.51
C PHE A 156 3.78 -9.76 16.95
N LEU A 157 2.50 -9.95 17.24
CA LEU A 157 1.99 -10.34 18.55
C LEU A 157 2.43 -11.76 18.92
N ASP A 158 2.21 -12.75 18.05
CA ASP A 158 2.57 -14.17 18.26
C ASP A 158 4.08 -14.38 18.48
N LYS A 159 4.91 -13.49 17.96
CA LYS A 159 6.37 -13.52 18.13
C LYS A 159 6.86 -12.64 19.26
N ASP A 160 5.97 -12.08 20.07
CA ASP A 160 6.29 -11.14 21.15
C ASP A 160 7.21 -9.99 20.69
N LEU A 161 7.03 -9.48 19.47
CA LEU A 161 7.79 -8.33 18.97
C LEU A 161 7.23 -7.02 19.48
N ILE A 162 5.94 -6.99 19.81
CA ILE A 162 5.18 -5.87 20.36
C ILE A 162 4.16 -6.39 21.37
N THR A 163 3.57 -5.50 22.14
CA THR A 163 2.44 -5.78 23.02
C THR A 163 1.11 -5.42 22.36
N GLU A 164 0.00 -6.01 22.79
CA GLU A 164 -1.36 -5.65 22.32
C GLU A 164 -1.64 -4.15 22.49
N ARG A 165 -1.19 -3.54 23.58
CA ARG A 165 -1.34 -2.11 23.84
C ARG A 165 -0.68 -1.22 22.77
N GLN A 166 0.38 -1.70 22.14
CA GLN A 166 1.09 -0.97 21.08
C GLN A 166 0.49 -1.21 19.71
N ALA A 167 -0.22 -2.33 19.52
CA ALA A 167 -0.74 -2.75 18.22
C ALA A 167 -1.94 -1.89 17.80
N PHE A 168 -1.92 -1.41 16.57
CA PHE A 168 -3.02 -0.70 15.98
C PHE A 168 -3.21 -1.12 14.51
N LYS A 169 -4.44 -1.46 14.11
CA LYS A 169 -4.76 -1.73 12.72
C LYS A 169 -5.30 -0.49 12.04
N LEU A 170 -4.53 0.06 11.10
CA LEU A 170 -4.99 1.10 10.19
C LEU A 170 -5.75 0.41 9.04
N PRO A 171 -7.01 0.79 8.73
CA PRO A 171 -7.81 0.10 7.72
C PRO A 171 -7.16 0.06 6.34
N SER A 172 -6.45 1.13 5.96
CA SER A 172 -5.68 1.23 4.71
C SER A 172 -4.72 2.42 4.79
N GLU A 173 -3.95 2.65 3.71
CA GLU A 173 -3.19 3.90 3.53
C GLU A 173 -4.04 5.05 2.98
N GLY A 174 -5.32 4.82 2.73
CA GLY A 174 -6.28 5.77 2.17
C GLY A 174 -6.26 5.83 0.64
N ILE A 175 -7.44 5.90 0.05
CA ILE A 175 -7.63 6.16 -1.37
C ILE A 175 -8.53 7.38 -1.56
N ASN A 176 -8.13 8.30 -2.43
CA ASN A 176 -8.93 9.47 -2.75
C ASN A 176 -10.09 9.08 -3.68
N THR A 177 -11.23 8.74 -3.09
CA THR A 177 -12.43 8.31 -3.84
C THR A 177 -13.08 9.42 -4.64
N LYS A 178 -12.69 10.69 -4.40
CA LYS A 178 -13.11 11.85 -5.21
C LYS A 178 -12.26 12.01 -6.47
N ARG A 179 -11.02 11.54 -6.46
CA ARG A 179 -10.13 11.48 -7.63
C ARG A 179 -10.43 10.22 -8.46
N PHE A 180 -10.53 9.06 -7.82
CA PHE A 180 -10.83 7.78 -8.45
C PHE A 180 -12.35 7.58 -8.54
N VAL A 181 -12.98 8.27 -9.50
CA VAL A 181 -14.43 8.20 -9.74
C VAL A 181 -14.73 7.35 -10.97
N PRO A 182 -15.86 6.62 -10.97
CA PRO A 182 -16.29 5.89 -12.14
C PRO A 182 -16.56 6.86 -13.31
N LYS A 183 -16.15 6.46 -14.51
CA LYS A 183 -16.41 7.16 -15.76
C LYS A 183 -16.70 6.14 -16.85
N GLU A 184 -17.51 6.54 -17.82
CA GLU A 184 -17.77 5.73 -19.02
C GLU A 184 -16.46 5.43 -19.77
N LYS A 185 -16.38 4.23 -20.35
CA LYS A 185 -15.28 3.82 -21.19
C LYS A 185 -15.33 4.61 -22.51
N ASN A 186 -14.16 4.96 -23.04
CA ASN A 186 -14.08 5.59 -24.36
C ASN A 186 -14.06 4.53 -25.49
N ARG A 187 -13.56 3.31 -25.20
CA ARG A 187 -13.49 2.23 -26.18
C ARG A 187 -14.90 1.76 -26.56
N LYS A 188 -15.08 1.43 -27.83
CA LYS A 188 -16.36 1.00 -28.43
C LYS A 188 -16.37 -0.47 -28.88
N ASP A 189 -15.25 -1.17 -28.70
CA ASP A 189 -15.18 -2.59 -29.01
C ASP A 189 -15.92 -3.43 -27.97
N SER A 190 -16.24 -4.67 -28.33
CA SER A 190 -16.97 -5.60 -27.47
C SER A 190 -16.07 -6.55 -26.67
N LYS A 191 -14.75 -6.33 -26.66
CA LYS A 191 -13.82 -7.19 -25.95
C LYS A 191 -13.95 -7.02 -24.43
N THR A 192 -13.81 -8.10 -23.70
CA THR A 192 -13.59 -8.02 -22.23
C THR A 192 -12.11 -7.78 -21.96
N VAL A 193 -11.79 -6.66 -21.30
CA VAL A 193 -10.42 -6.26 -20.97
C VAL A 193 -10.11 -6.56 -19.52
N PHE A 194 -9.18 -7.48 -19.27
CA PHE A 194 -8.57 -7.72 -17.99
C PHE A 194 -7.30 -6.88 -17.88
N LEU A 195 -7.14 -6.16 -16.76
CA LEU A 195 -6.00 -5.28 -16.51
C LEU A 195 -5.26 -5.72 -15.26
N MET A 196 -3.97 -5.96 -15.39
CA MET A 196 -3.06 -6.14 -14.25
C MET A 196 -2.16 -4.91 -14.13
N ILE A 197 -2.15 -4.27 -12.96
CA ILE A 197 -1.24 -3.17 -12.64
C ILE A 197 -0.35 -3.59 -11.48
N ALA A 198 0.92 -3.85 -11.75
CA ALA A 198 1.93 -4.19 -10.73
C ALA A 198 3.34 -4.05 -11.33
N ARG A 199 4.36 -3.94 -10.48
CA ARG A 199 5.72 -4.25 -10.95
C ARG A 199 5.74 -5.65 -11.57
N VAL A 200 6.43 -5.82 -12.68
CA VAL A 200 6.48 -7.10 -13.40
C VAL A 200 7.40 -8.07 -12.66
N LEU A 201 6.81 -8.74 -11.67
CA LEU A 201 7.49 -9.67 -10.75
C LEU A 201 6.71 -10.99 -10.68
N TYR A 202 7.42 -12.09 -10.48
CA TYR A 202 6.80 -13.40 -10.22
C TYR A 202 5.93 -13.37 -8.96
N ASP A 203 6.37 -12.69 -7.89
CA ASP A 203 5.60 -12.57 -6.64
C ASP A 203 4.31 -11.77 -6.79
N LYS A 204 4.19 -10.98 -7.87
CA LYS A 204 2.95 -10.27 -8.21
C LYS A 204 2.00 -11.13 -9.06
N GLY A 205 2.40 -12.38 -9.36
CA GLY A 205 1.57 -13.34 -10.08
C GLY A 205 1.61 -13.19 -11.59
N PHE A 206 2.73 -12.68 -12.15
CA PHE A 206 2.89 -12.56 -13.59
C PHE A 206 2.66 -13.89 -14.31
N ASN A 207 3.23 -15.01 -13.80
CA ASN A 207 3.04 -16.33 -14.41
C ASN A 207 1.58 -16.77 -14.39
N GLU A 208 0.90 -16.57 -13.26
CA GLU A 208 -0.50 -16.93 -13.12
C GLU A 208 -1.38 -16.14 -14.09
N TYR A 209 -1.07 -14.85 -14.26
CA TYR A 209 -1.78 -14.00 -15.19
C TYR A 209 -1.55 -14.43 -16.64
N LEU A 210 -0.30 -14.70 -17.02
CA LEU A 210 0.07 -15.16 -18.37
C LEU A 210 -0.56 -16.53 -18.70
N GLU A 211 -0.45 -17.50 -17.79
CA GLU A 211 -1.00 -18.84 -18.02
C GLU A 211 -2.54 -18.81 -18.05
N ALA A 212 -3.19 -18.01 -17.19
CA ALA A 212 -4.64 -17.80 -17.26
C ALA A 212 -5.05 -17.17 -18.59
N ALA A 213 -4.28 -16.18 -19.10
CA ALA A 213 -4.52 -15.57 -20.41
C ALA A 213 -4.43 -16.59 -21.54
N LYS A 214 -3.43 -17.49 -21.52
CA LYS A 214 -3.31 -18.58 -22.50
C LYS A 214 -4.52 -19.50 -22.48
N LEU A 215 -4.95 -19.94 -21.28
CA LEU A 215 -6.11 -20.81 -21.12
C LEU A 215 -7.41 -20.20 -21.69
N ILE A 216 -7.64 -18.92 -21.42
CA ILE A 216 -8.83 -18.20 -21.92
C ILE A 216 -8.75 -17.98 -23.44
N LYS A 217 -7.60 -17.50 -23.94
CA LYS A 217 -7.41 -17.21 -25.38
C LYS A 217 -7.44 -18.45 -26.26
N ALA A 218 -7.12 -19.63 -25.72
CA ALA A 218 -7.30 -20.90 -26.44
C ALA A 218 -8.78 -21.20 -26.79
N GLN A 219 -9.72 -20.55 -26.11
CA GLN A 219 -11.15 -20.81 -26.27
C GLN A 219 -11.92 -19.58 -26.81
N ARG A 220 -11.34 -18.36 -26.71
CA ARG A 220 -12.01 -17.08 -26.96
C ARG A 220 -11.07 -16.05 -27.60
N ASN A 221 -11.59 -15.27 -28.55
CA ASN A 221 -10.87 -14.17 -29.20
C ASN A 221 -11.39 -12.78 -28.79
N ASP A 222 -12.49 -12.71 -28.06
CA ASP A 222 -13.16 -11.50 -27.62
C ASP A 222 -12.66 -11.01 -26.23
N VAL A 223 -11.43 -11.35 -25.89
CA VAL A 223 -10.77 -10.98 -24.62
C VAL A 223 -9.41 -10.34 -24.87
N GLU A 224 -9.05 -9.40 -24.01
CA GLU A 224 -7.75 -8.75 -23.99
C GLU A 224 -7.16 -8.78 -22.57
N PHE A 225 -5.86 -9.03 -22.49
CA PHE A 225 -5.11 -9.05 -21.23
C PHE A 225 -4.07 -7.95 -21.28
N GLN A 226 -4.24 -6.94 -20.45
CA GLN A 226 -3.34 -5.79 -20.37
C GLN A 226 -2.46 -5.88 -19.12
N LEU A 227 -1.18 -5.54 -19.27
CA LEU A 227 -0.20 -5.49 -18.20
C LEU A 227 0.43 -4.09 -18.15
N LEU A 228 0.32 -3.41 -17.02
CA LEU A 228 0.93 -2.10 -16.76
C LEU A 228 1.87 -2.20 -15.56
N GLY A 229 3.12 -1.78 -15.74
CA GLY A 229 4.09 -1.69 -14.64
C GLY A 229 5.53 -1.84 -15.09
N ALA A 230 6.45 -1.41 -14.26
CA ALA A 230 7.88 -1.46 -14.57
C ALA A 230 8.40 -2.90 -14.55
N ILE A 231 9.21 -3.25 -15.54
CA ILE A 231 10.07 -4.45 -15.52
C ILE A 231 11.23 -4.15 -14.58
N ASP A 232 11.38 -4.96 -13.53
CA ASP A 232 12.41 -4.81 -12.49
C ASP A 232 13.31 -6.07 -12.48
N SER A 233 14.14 -6.18 -13.51
CA SER A 233 15.07 -7.33 -13.67
C SER A 233 16.17 -7.39 -12.61
N GLY A 234 16.40 -6.31 -11.87
CA GLY A 234 17.30 -6.29 -10.71
C GLY A 234 16.70 -6.85 -9.41
N ASN A 235 15.41 -7.15 -9.41
CA ASN A 235 14.73 -7.76 -8.29
C ASN A 235 14.89 -9.30 -8.34
N PRO A 236 15.15 -9.99 -7.21
CA PRO A 236 15.22 -11.46 -7.20
C PRO A 236 13.98 -12.18 -7.74
N SER A 237 12.81 -11.53 -7.66
CA SER A 237 11.53 -12.00 -8.24
C SER A 237 11.22 -11.35 -9.59
N GLY A 238 12.17 -10.65 -10.20
CA GLY A 238 11.99 -9.94 -11.47
C GLY A 238 11.74 -10.88 -12.63
N VAL A 239 10.77 -10.56 -13.47
CA VAL A 239 10.53 -11.27 -14.72
C VAL A 239 11.51 -10.71 -15.77
N PRO A 240 12.27 -11.58 -16.47
CA PRO A 240 13.13 -11.13 -17.56
C PRO A 240 12.33 -10.42 -18.65
N GLN A 241 12.90 -9.38 -19.24
CA GLN A 241 12.25 -8.61 -20.30
C GLN A 241 11.88 -9.50 -21.50
N SER A 242 12.72 -10.45 -21.87
CA SER A 242 12.46 -11.40 -22.97
C SER A 242 11.19 -12.23 -22.75
N VAL A 243 10.89 -12.62 -21.49
CA VAL A 243 9.66 -13.37 -21.18
C VAL A 243 8.41 -12.51 -21.40
N VAL A 244 8.49 -11.21 -21.09
CA VAL A 244 7.39 -10.27 -21.38
C VAL A 244 7.24 -10.05 -22.87
N GLU A 245 8.34 -9.86 -23.60
CA GLU A 245 8.37 -9.68 -25.05
C GLU A 245 7.82 -10.91 -25.78
N ASP A 246 8.17 -12.11 -25.33
CA ASP A 246 7.62 -13.36 -25.85
C ASP A 246 6.11 -13.46 -25.61
N ALA A 247 5.62 -13.06 -24.46
CA ALA A 247 4.19 -13.06 -24.15
C ALA A 247 3.41 -12.05 -25.02
N VAL A 248 4.03 -10.91 -25.36
CA VAL A 248 3.46 -9.89 -26.26
C VAL A 248 3.49 -10.38 -27.72
N SER A 249 4.61 -10.89 -28.20
CA SER A 249 4.77 -11.32 -29.60
C SER A 249 3.85 -12.50 -29.94
N ASN A 250 3.57 -13.39 -28.97
CA ASN A 250 2.60 -14.45 -29.11
C ASN A 250 1.14 -13.98 -28.93
N GLY A 251 0.92 -12.69 -28.70
CA GLY A 251 -0.41 -12.10 -28.56
C GLY A 251 -1.16 -12.49 -27.29
N PHE A 252 -0.49 -13.02 -26.26
CA PHE A 252 -1.15 -13.40 -24.99
C PHE A 252 -1.44 -12.20 -24.12
N ILE A 253 -0.51 -11.24 -24.05
CA ILE A 253 -0.60 -10.04 -23.22
C ILE A 253 -0.31 -8.79 -24.07
N ASN A 254 -1.02 -7.70 -23.79
CA ASN A 254 -0.69 -6.36 -24.26
C ASN A 254 0.05 -5.62 -23.11
N TYR A 255 1.36 -5.38 -23.28
CA TYR A 255 2.17 -4.68 -22.30
C TYR A 255 2.13 -3.17 -22.54
N LEU A 256 1.61 -2.42 -21.58
CA LEU A 256 1.38 -0.97 -21.64
C LEU A 256 2.54 -0.12 -21.13
N GLY A 257 3.66 -0.75 -20.66
CA GLY A 257 4.79 -0.02 -20.09
C GLY A 257 4.48 0.54 -18.71
N THR A 258 4.80 1.82 -18.48
CA THR A 258 4.59 2.52 -17.21
C THR A 258 3.88 3.84 -17.43
N THR A 259 3.14 4.31 -16.45
CA THR A 259 2.48 5.62 -16.45
C THR A 259 2.59 6.31 -15.10
N SER A 260 2.53 7.62 -15.09
CA SER A 260 2.35 8.43 -13.88
C SER A 260 0.88 8.60 -13.49
N ASP A 261 -0.06 8.32 -14.40
CA ASP A 261 -1.50 8.38 -14.15
C ASP A 261 -2.19 7.09 -14.63
N VAL A 262 -2.70 6.32 -13.68
CA VAL A 262 -3.39 5.05 -13.95
C VAL A 262 -4.89 5.23 -14.25
N LEU A 263 -5.47 6.38 -13.95
CA LEU A 263 -6.90 6.65 -14.12
C LEU A 263 -7.43 6.35 -15.52
N PRO A 264 -6.79 6.84 -16.63
CA PRO A 264 -7.26 6.54 -17.99
C PRO A 264 -7.22 5.04 -18.31
N ILE A 265 -6.21 4.34 -17.78
CA ILE A 265 -6.02 2.90 -18.05
C ILE A 265 -7.08 2.08 -17.30
N ILE A 266 -7.28 2.36 -15.99
CA ILE A 266 -8.31 1.67 -15.18
C ILE A 266 -9.71 1.92 -15.78
N ARG A 267 -9.98 3.14 -16.28
CA ARG A 267 -11.28 3.46 -16.90
C ARG A 267 -11.64 2.50 -18.03
N GLU A 268 -10.68 2.18 -18.88
CA GLU A 268 -10.90 1.34 -20.08
C GLU A 268 -10.98 -0.17 -19.74
N ALA A 269 -10.56 -0.60 -18.57
CA ALA A 269 -10.66 -2.00 -18.15
C ALA A 269 -12.09 -2.41 -17.76
N ASP A 270 -12.40 -3.70 -17.96
CA ASP A 270 -13.64 -4.32 -17.47
C ASP A 270 -13.44 -5.00 -16.12
N CYS A 271 -12.25 -5.48 -15.84
CA CYS A 271 -11.91 -6.14 -14.59
C CYS A 271 -10.44 -5.91 -14.24
N MET A 272 -10.19 -5.54 -12.99
CA MET A 272 -8.84 -5.51 -12.44
C MET A 272 -8.44 -6.90 -11.96
N VAL A 273 -7.21 -7.31 -12.24
CA VAL A 273 -6.67 -8.62 -11.84
C VAL A 273 -5.35 -8.46 -11.11
N LEU A 274 -5.23 -9.01 -9.90
CA LEU A 274 -3.97 -9.01 -9.15
C LEU A 274 -3.74 -10.35 -8.46
N PRO A 275 -3.05 -11.32 -9.11
CA PRO A 275 -2.77 -12.63 -8.55
C PRO A 275 -1.52 -12.65 -7.67
N SER A 276 -1.30 -11.59 -6.87
CA SER A 276 -0.13 -11.43 -6.00
C SER A 276 -0.08 -12.49 -4.91
N TYR A 277 1.13 -12.85 -4.47
CA TYR A 277 1.32 -13.82 -3.39
C TYR A 277 1.22 -13.20 -1.99
N ARG A 278 1.38 -11.89 -1.87
CA ARG A 278 1.20 -11.11 -0.63
C ARG A 278 1.25 -9.62 -0.93
N GLU A 279 0.45 -8.84 -0.20
CA GLU A 279 0.50 -7.37 -0.16
C GLU A 279 0.46 -6.89 1.30
N GLY A 280 0.81 -5.64 1.56
CA GLY A 280 0.46 -4.97 2.81
C GLY A 280 -1.03 -4.64 2.84
N ILE A 281 -1.41 -3.77 1.90
CA ILE A 281 -2.76 -3.60 1.35
C ILE A 281 -2.61 -3.14 -0.10
N SER A 282 -3.44 -3.65 -1.00
CA SER A 282 -3.27 -3.35 -2.42
C SER A 282 -3.94 -2.06 -2.82
N ARG A 283 -3.11 -1.01 -3.05
CA ARG A 283 -3.61 0.30 -3.50
C ARG A 283 -4.34 0.20 -4.84
N VAL A 284 -3.79 -0.53 -5.80
CA VAL A 284 -4.39 -0.65 -7.15
C VAL A 284 -5.76 -1.32 -7.13
N LEU A 285 -6.00 -2.26 -6.18
CA LEU A 285 -7.32 -2.84 -5.99
C LEU A 285 -8.31 -1.82 -5.41
N MET A 286 -7.86 -0.98 -4.45
CA MET A 286 -8.68 0.11 -3.94
C MET A 286 -9.00 1.16 -5.02
N GLU A 287 -8.04 1.50 -5.88
CA GLU A 287 -8.22 2.40 -7.02
C GLU A 287 -9.26 1.84 -8.00
N ALA A 288 -9.16 0.56 -8.35
CA ALA A 288 -10.10 -0.12 -9.23
C ALA A 288 -11.51 -0.21 -8.62
N ALA A 289 -11.62 -0.61 -7.35
CA ALA A 289 -12.89 -0.66 -6.63
C ALA A 289 -13.54 0.73 -6.54
N SER A 290 -12.75 1.77 -6.26
CA SER A 290 -13.23 3.16 -6.25
C SER A 290 -13.79 3.60 -7.60
N MET A 291 -13.29 3.05 -8.71
CA MET A 291 -13.77 3.29 -10.07
C MET A 291 -14.84 2.28 -10.55
N GLU A 292 -15.47 1.57 -9.61
CA GLU A 292 -16.53 0.57 -9.88
C GLU A 292 -16.08 -0.56 -10.82
N LYS A 293 -14.80 -0.96 -10.76
CA LYS A 293 -14.33 -2.09 -11.55
C LYS A 293 -14.46 -3.38 -10.73
N PRO A 294 -15.10 -4.43 -11.27
CA PRO A 294 -14.97 -5.77 -10.74
C PRO A 294 -13.49 -6.16 -10.55
N ILE A 295 -13.20 -6.90 -9.50
CA ILE A 295 -11.83 -7.27 -9.14
C ILE A 295 -11.70 -8.78 -9.05
N ILE A 296 -10.59 -9.31 -9.55
CA ILE A 296 -10.13 -10.67 -9.24
C ILE A 296 -8.77 -10.57 -8.58
N ALA A 297 -8.62 -11.12 -7.38
CA ALA A 297 -7.32 -11.19 -6.72
C ALA A 297 -7.16 -12.52 -5.99
N THR A 298 -5.93 -12.81 -5.58
CA THR A 298 -5.65 -13.97 -4.73
C THR A 298 -6.21 -13.78 -3.32
N ASN A 299 -6.67 -14.88 -2.71
CA ASN A 299 -7.07 -14.92 -1.31
C ASN A 299 -5.84 -14.93 -0.40
N VAL A 300 -5.14 -13.81 -0.39
CA VAL A 300 -3.94 -13.58 0.43
C VAL A 300 -4.05 -12.23 1.14
N THR A 301 -3.24 -12.08 2.17
CA THR A 301 -3.09 -10.84 2.93
C THR A 301 -2.84 -9.64 2.02
N GLY A 302 -3.55 -8.54 2.25
CA GLY A 302 -3.45 -7.29 1.52
C GLY A 302 -4.26 -7.25 0.21
N CYS A 303 -4.80 -8.39 -0.23
CA CYS A 303 -5.74 -8.48 -1.36
C CYS A 303 -7.17 -8.72 -0.85
N ARG A 304 -7.35 -9.70 0.05
CA ARG A 304 -8.69 -10.10 0.55
C ARG A 304 -9.37 -9.00 1.37
N GLU A 305 -8.64 -8.08 1.95
CA GLU A 305 -9.20 -6.97 2.72
C GLU A 305 -10.02 -6.01 1.84
N VAL A 306 -9.67 -5.92 0.56
CA VAL A 306 -10.36 -5.04 -0.40
C VAL A 306 -11.60 -5.71 -1.00
N ILE A 307 -11.70 -7.05 -0.96
CA ILE A 307 -12.70 -7.82 -1.70
C ILE A 307 -13.59 -8.63 -0.76
N ASN A 308 -14.90 -8.52 -0.92
CA ASN A 308 -15.87 -9.49 -0.42
C ASN A 308 -16.13 -10.51 -1.55
N ASP A 309 -15.67 -11.77 -1.37
CA ASP A 309 -15.73 -12.80 -2.44
C ASP A 309 -17.16 -13.06 -2.91
N GLY A 310 -17.37 -12.97 -4.21
CA GLY A 310 -18.68 -13.12 -4.86
C GLY A 310 -19.58 -11.88 -4.83
N GLU A 311 -19.23 -10.83 -4.06
CA GLU A 311 -20.05 -9.62 -3.94
C GLU A 311 -19.42 -8.40 -4.61
N THR A 312 -18.15 -8.10 -4.29
CA THR A 312 -17.40 -6.95 -4.81
C THR A 312 -16.32 -7.36 -5.79
N GLY A 313 -16.15 -8.65 -6.01
CA GLY A 313 -15.15 -9.27 -6.86
C GLY A 313 -15.02 -10.76 -6.57
N PHE A 314 -13.97 -11.38 -7.08
CA PHE A 314 -13.68 -12.79 -6.82
C PHE A 314 -12.29 -12.99 -6.24
N LEU A 315 -12.20 -13.88 -5.24
CA LEU A 315 -10.94 -14.36 -4.70
C LEU A 315 -10.56 -15.70 -5.35
N CYS A 316 -9.32 -15.82 -5.81
CA CYS A 316 -8.76 -17.06 -6.35
C CYS A 316 -7.64 -17.60 -5.44
N LYS A 317 -7.31 -18.88 -5.65
CA LYS A 317 -6.18 -19.53 -4.96
C LYS A 317 -4.86 -18.95 -5.45
N ALA A 318 -3.94 -18.64 -4.52
CA ALA A 318 -2.60 -18.23 -4.88
C ALA A 318 -1.86 -19.34 -5.66
N LYS A 319 -1.02 -18.94 -6.61
CA LYS A 319 -0.22 -19.84 -7.45
C LYS A 319 -1.07 -20.85 -8.26
N SER A 320 -2.28 -20.46 -8.64
CA SER A 320 -3.20 -21.31 -9.41
C SER A 320 -3.74 -20.56 -10.65
N PRO A 321 -3.05 -20.65 -11.78
CA PRO A 321 -3.54 -20.05 -13.05
C PRO A 321 -4.89 -20.61 -13.48
N VAL A 322 -5.16 -21.88 -13.19
CA VAL A 322 -6.43 -22.53 -13.52
C VAL A 322 -7.59 -21.92 -12.74
N ASP A 323 -7.42 -21.70 -11.42
CA ASP A 323 -8.47 -21.07 -10.60
C ASP A 323 -8.66 -19.61 -10.99
N LEU A 324 -7.55 -18.90 -11.30
CA LEU A 324 -7.61 -17.54 -11.83
C LEU A 324 -8.39 -17.47 -13.15
N ALA A 325 -8.09 -18.35 -14.11
CA ALA A 325 -8.82 -18.45 -15.37
C ALA A 325 -10.32 -18.76 -15.14
N HIS A 326 -10.64 -19.62 -14.18
CA HIS A 326 -12.02 -19.92 -13.82
C HIS A 326 -12.74 -18.68 -13.28
N LYS A 327 -12.10 -17.84 -12.43
CA LYS A 327 -12.69 -16.58 -11.94
C LYS A 327 -12.83 -15.56 -13.09
N MET A 328 -11.88 -15.49 -14.00
CA MET A 328 -11.99 -14.67 -15.22
C MET A 328 -13.16 -15.11 -16.11
N ALA A 329 -13.33 -16.41 -16.30
CA ALA A 329 -14.49 -16.95 -17.05
C ALA A 329 -15.83 -16.57 -16.42
N LYS A 330 -15.92 -16.50 -15.07
CA LYS A 330 -17.11 -15.98 -14.39
C LYS A 330 -17.40 -14.53 -14.79
N ILE A 331 -16.41 -13.64 -14.75
CA ILE A 331 -16.58 -12.22 -15.19
C ILE A 331 -17.02 -12.14 -16.64
N ILE A 332 -16.43 -12.94 -17.53
CA ILE A 332 -16.79 -12.95 -18.96
C ILE A 332 -18.26 -13.32 -19.16
N ASN A 333 -18.75 -14.29 -18.38
CA ASN A 333 -20.12 -14.80 -18.52
C ASN A 333 -21.18 -13.96 -17.74
N MET A 334 -20.75 -12.98 -16.93
CA MET A 334 -21.68 -12.04 -16.29
C MET A 334 -22.26 -11.06 -17.29
N THR A 335 -23.53 -10.72 -17.11
CA THR A 335 -24.17 -9.61 -17.81
C THR A 335 -23.54 -8.27 -17.39
N GLU A 336 -23.62 -7.25 -18.23
CA GLU A 336 -23.14 -5.90 -17.88
C GLU A 336 -23.78 -5.37 -16.60
N LYS A 337 -25.06 -5.65 -16.39
CA LYS A 337 -25.76 -5.26 -15.16
C LYS A 337 -25.15 -5.89 -13.91
N GLU A 338 -24.78 -7.16 -13.95
CA GLU A 338 -24.14 -7.85 -12.83
C GLU A 338 -22.76 -7.29 -12.55
N LYS A 339 -21.95 -6.99 -13.59
CA LYS A 339 -20.64 -6.35 -13.44
C LYS A 339 -20.76 -4.97 -12.81
N VAL A 340 -21.72 -4.16 -13.25
CA VAL A 340 -21.99 -2.83 -12.68
C VAL A 340 -22.37 -2.93 -11.22
N ILE A 341 -23.29 -3.84 -10.84
CA ILE A 341 -23.69 -4.03 -9.43
C ILE A 341 -22.49 -4.47 -8.58
N MET A 342 -21.66 -5.39 -9.07
CA MET A 342 -20.45 -5.83 -8.37
C MET A 342 -19.46 -4.66 -8.16
N GLY A 343 -19.22 -3.87 -9.19
CA GLY A 343 -18.36 -2.69 -9.11
C GLY A 343 -18.87 -1.63 -8.14
N GLN A 344 -20.19 -1.33 -8.16
CA GLN A 344 -20.82 -0.39 -7.24
C GLN A 344 -20.69 -0.82 -5.78
N LYS A 345 -20.90 -2.11 -5.49
CA LYS A 345 -20.65 -2.66 -4.15
C LYS A 345 -19.19 -2.51 -3.73
N GLY A 346 -18.24 -2.74 -4.65
CA GLY A 346 -16.82 -2.52 -4.41
C GLY A 346 -16.50 -1.07 -4.04
N ARG A 347 -17.08 -0.11 -4.76
CA ARG A 347 -16.93 1.32 -4.45
C ARG A 347 -17.50 1.69 -3.09
N VAL A 348 -18.70 1.19 -2.75
CA VAL A 348 -19.32 1.43 -1.43
C VAL A 348 -18.39 0.97 -0.32
N LYS A 349 -17.87 -0.27 -0.41
CA LYS A 349 -16.89 -0.80 0.58
C LYS A 349 -15.67 0.11 0.73
N VAL A 350 -15.06 0.53 -0.37
CA VAL A 350 -13.85 1.38 -0.32
C VAL A 350 -14.16 2.77 0.26
N ILE A 351 -15.30 3.37 -0.06
CA ILE A 351 -15.73 4.64 0.54
C ILE A 351 -15.96 4.48 2.04
N GLU A 352 -16.59 3.39 2.45
CA GLU A 352 -16.92 3.16 3.85
C GLU A 352 -15.72 2.80 4.73
N GLU A 353 -14.74 2.08 4.20
CA GLU A 353 -13.65 1.52 5.01
C GLU A 353 -12.28 2.15 4.73
N MET A 354 -12.03 2.66 3.51
CA MET A 354 -10.68 2.95 3.02
C MET A 354 -10.51 4.36 2.43
N ASP A 355 -11.56 5.21 2.51
CA ASP A 355 -11.48 6.58 1.99
C ASP A 355 -10.41 7.40 2.70
N LEU A 356 -9.67 8.21 1.92
CA LEU A 356 -8.56 9.01 2.42
C LEU A 356 -8.98 9.98 3.55
N GLU A 357 -10.18 10.56 3.47
CA GLU A 357 -10.65 11.48 4.53
C GLU A 357 -10.78 10.76 5.87
N LYS A 358 -11.24 9.51 5.88
CA LYS A 358 -11.32 8.69 7.10
C LYS A 358 -9.94 8.37 7.66
N ILE A 359 -9.01 8.05 6.79
CA ILE A 359 -7.62 7.79 7.20
C ILE A 359 -6.97 9.04 7.79
N ILE A 360 -7.22 10.22 7.20
CA ILE A 360 -6.74 11.50 7.74
C ILE A 360 -7.32 11.74 9.14
N ASP A 361 -8.61 11.49 9.35
CA ASP A 361 -9.23 11.65 10.67
C ASP A 361 -8.64 10.69 11.71
N ILE A 362 -8.28 9.44 11.30
CA ILE A 362 -7.59 8.49 12.17
C ILE A 362 -6.19 9.03 12.54
N TYR A 363 -5.43 9.55 11.57
CA TYR A 363 -4.11 10.15 11.86
C TYR A 363 -4.24 11.33 12.80
N ASP A 364 -5.19 12.24 12.55
CA ASP A 364 -5.46 13.43 13.37
C ASP A 364 -5.78 13.04 14.82
N TYR A 365 -6.73 12.13 15.00
CA TYR A 365 -7.09 11.58 16.31
C TYR A 365 -5.89 10.94 17.03
N LYS A 366 -5.14 10.08 16.33
CA LYS A 366 -3.99 9.37 16.90
C LYS A 366 -2.82 10.30 17.24
N ILE A 367 -2.61 11.35 16.46
CA ILE A 367 -1.62 12.39 16.80
C ILE A 367 -2.02 13.05 18.12
N ALA A 368 -3.27 13.50 18.26
CA ALA A 368 -3.77 14.13 19.47
C ALA A 368 -3.66 13.18 20.70
N ALA A 369 -4.13 11.94 20.56
CA ALA A 369 -4.09 10.93 21.60
C ALA A 369 -2.66 10.61 22.08
N VAL A 370 -1.73 10.36 21.14
CA VAL A 370 -0.32 10.08 21.47
C VAL A 370 0.34 11.29 22.11
N LEU A 371 -0.02 12.52 21.73
CA LEU A 371 0.52 13.74 22.33
C LEU A 371 -0.10 14.08 23.69
N GLY A 372 -1.22 13.42 24.08
CA GLY A 372 -1.90 13.64 25.35
C GLY A 372 -2.80 14.86 25.36
N GLU A 373 -3.39 15.19 24.21
CA GLU A 373 -4.29 16.36 24.04
C GLU A 373 -5.77 15.97 24.16
N GLU A 374 -6.08 14.68 24.21
CA GLU A 374 -7.43 14.17 24.48
C GLU A 374 -7.49 13.56 25.89
N GLU A 375 -8.13 14.24 26.82
CA GLU A 375 -8.52 13.65 28.09
C GLU A 375 -9.72 12.70 27.88
N GLY A 376 -9.46 11.41 27.95
CA GLY A 376 -10.49 10.44 28.35
C GLY A 376 -11.46 9.90 27.29
N ILE A 377 -11.27 10.10 25.99
CA ILE A 377 -12.11 9.46 24.96
C ILE A 377 -11.39 8.24 24.41
N THR A 378 -11.66 7.07 24.99
CA THR A 378 -11.48 5.78 24.30
C THR A 378 -12.54 5.69 23.19
N VAL A 379 -12.29 6.28 22.04
CA VAL A 379 -13.15 6.08 20.87
C VAL A 379 -12.79 4.72 20.28
N ASP A 380 -13.76 3.80 20.25
CA ASP A 380 -13.62 2.57 19.48
C ASP A 380 -13.37 2.93 18.01
N LEU A 381 -12.46 2.24 17.36
CA LEU A 381 -12.16 2.46 15.92
C LEU A 381 -13.42 2.32 15.06
N GLN A 382 -14.35 1.44 15.46
CA GLN A 382 -15.66 1.31 14.83
C GLN A 382 -16.53 2.57 15.00
N ASP A 383 -16.38 3.29 16.11
CA ASP A 383 -17.08 4.56 16.32
C ASP A 383 -16.50 5.68 15.44
N LEU A 384 -15.17 5.77 15.27
CA LEU A 384 -14.55 6.71 14.34
C LEU A 384 -14.97 6.48 12.87
N ILE A 385 -15.07 5.23 12.47
CA ILE A 385 -15.56 4.83 11.14
C ILE A 385 -17.08 5.10 11.02
N SER A 386 -17.86 4.97 12.10
CA SER A 386 -19.31 5.16 12.14
C SER A 386 -19.76 6.61 12.29
N LEU A 387 -18.99 7.47 12.95
CA LEU A 387 -19.34 8.86 13.25
C LEU A 387 -19.65 9.73 12.01
N ARG A 388 -19.17 9.35 10.81
CA ARG A 388 -19.55 10.03 9.57
C ARG A 388 -20.89 9.55 8.96
N LYS A 389 -21.44 8.43 9.38
CA LYS A 389 -22.78 8.00 8.93
C LYS A 389 -23.89 8.93 9.44
N THR A 390 -23.66 9.64 10.54
CA THR A 390 -24.65 10.51 11.21
C THR A 390 -24.60 11.99 10.80
N LYS A 391 -23.63 12.44 10.01
CA LYS A 391 -23.50 13.84 9.58
C LYS A 391 -23.96 14.14 8.14
N LYS A 392 -24.65 13.21 7.49
CA LYS A 392 -25.33 13.43 6.20
C LYS A 392 -26.84 13.24 6.40
N ILE A 393 -27.49 14.21 7.03
CA ILE A 393 -28.92 14.54 6.87
C ILE A 393 -28.99 16.05 6.63
#